data_d1088d0c2512f6ba1f3caca3d3878608
#
_entry.id   d1088d0c2512f6ba1f3caca3d3878608
#
_cell.length_a   1.000
_cell.length_b   1.000
_cell.length_c   1.000
_cell.angle_alpha   90.00
_cell.angle_beta   90.00
_cell.angle_gamma   90.00
#
_symmetry.space_group_name_H-M   'P 1'
#
loop_
_entity.id
_entity.type
_entity.pdbx_description
1 polymer ?
#
loop_
_entity_poly.entity_id
_entity_poly.type
_entity_poly.pdbx_seq_one_letter_code
_entity_poly.pdbx_strand_id
1 'polypeptide(L)'
;MGLFSFTQEIAMDLGTANTIILQNGKIVVDEPSVVALDRRTDKMIAVGGRAKLMHEKTNENIKTIRPLRDGVIADFNACEQMMRGLIKMVNTRAPLFTPSLRMGIGVPSGSTEVELRAVRDSAEHAGGRDIYLIYEPMAAAVGIGLDVEAPEGNMVVDIGGGSTEIAVISLGGIVKNSSIRVAGDDFTADIQEYMGRQHNLKVSERMAERIKIHVGSALTDLEEDAPEEYIVHGPNKITALPMEVPVCYQEIAHCLDKSIAKIENAVLNALEETPPEIYADIIHNGIYLAGGGALLRGLAKRLQDKINIPFHVAEDPLHCVARGTGIALKNVDRFSFLMR
;
A
#
# COMPACT_ATOMS: atom_id res chain seq x y z
N MET A 1 33.80 -24.27 10.61
CA MET A 1 32.82 -25.06 9.84
C MET A 1 31.54 -25.10 10.67
N GLY A 2 30.62 -24.19 10.42
CA GLY A 2 29.34 -24.12 11.12
C GLY A 2 28.34 -25.03 10.44
N LEU A 3 27.84 -26.05 11.14
CA LEU A 3 26.78 -26.91 10.68
C LEU A 3 25.50 -26.09 10.42
N PHE A 4 25.03 -26.12 9.16
CA PHE A 4 23.70 -25.77 8.69
C PHE A 4 23.02 -24.58 9.39
N SER A 5 23.48 -23.36 9.09
CA SER A 5 22.66 -22.18 9.31
C SER A 5 21.57 -22.17 8.22
N PHE A 6 20.38 -22.67 8.52
CA PHE A 6 19.21 -22.47 7.69
C PHE A 6 18.80 -21.00 7.80
N THR A 7 19.14 -20.20 6.79
CA THR A 7 18.63 -18.83 6.68
C THR A 7 17.30 -18.87 5.96
N GLN A 8 16.25 -18.37 6.58
CA GLN A 8 14.96 -18.17 5.96
C GLN A 8 14.88 -16.73 5.46
N GLU A 9 14.52 -16.54 4.20
CA GLU A 9 14.36 -15.23 3.60
C GLU A 9 12.87 -14.90 3.47
N ILE A 10 12.48 -13.71 3.92
CA ILE A 10 11.17 -13.14 3.71
C ILE A 10 11.27 -11.72 3.19
N ALA A 11 10.46 -11.39 2.20
CA ALA A 11 10.26 -10.03 1.75
C ALA A 11 8.92 -9.54 2.26
N MET A 12 8.90 -8.35 2.83
CA MET A 12 7.72 -7.75 3.43
C MET A 12 7.45 -6.39 2.79
N ASP A 13 6.22 -6.22 2.34
CA ASP A 13 5.63 -4.93 2.08
C ASP A 13 4.82 -4.54 3.32
N LEU A 14 5.32 -3.55 4.07
CA LEU A 14 4.73 -3.10 5.32
C LEU A 14 3.77 -1.93 5.06
N GLY A 15 2.71 -2.19 4.29
CA GLY A 15 1.78 -1.15 3.85
C GLY A 15 0.79 -0.68 4.92
N THR A 16 0.29 0.55 4.76
CA THR A 16 -0.70 1.17 5.66
C THR A 16 -2.02 0.38 5.70
N ALA A 17 -2.50 -0.11 4.57
CA ALA A 17 -3.75 -0.86 4.47
C ALA A 17 -3.56 -2.36 4.69
N ASN A 18 -2.60 -2.96 3.99
CA ASN A 18 -2.27 -4.38 4.04
C ASN A 18 -0.77 -4.57 4.24
N THR A 19 -0.40 -5.65 4.92
CA THR A 19 0.97 -6.15 4.99
C THR A 19 1.07 -7.45 4.20
N ILE A 20 1.99 -7.50 3.25
CA ILE A 20 2.20 -8.64 2.36
C ILE A 20 3.56 -9.26 2.67
N ILE A 21 3.62 -10.59 2.80
CA ILE A 21 4.87 -11.31 2.99
C ILE A 21 5.05 -12.33 1.88
N LEU A 22 6.19 -12.22 1.19
CA LEU A 22 6.68 -13.23 0.25
C LEU A 22 7.73 -14.12 0.92
N GLN A 23 7.63 -15.41 0.63
CA GLN A 23 8.66 -16.38 0.94
C GLN A 23 8.90 -17.27 -0.30
N ASN A 24 10.17 -17.44 -0.68
CA ASN A 24 10.52 -18.26 -1.86
C ASN A 24 9.79 -17.84 -3.15
N GLY A 25 9.49 -16.56 -3.31
CA GLY A 25 8.79 -16.01 -4.49
C GLY A 25 7.27 -16.25 -4.50
N LYS A 26 6.70 -16.72 -3.39
CA LYS A 26 5.25 -16.92 -3.25
C LYS A 26 4.72 -16.03 -2.13
N ILE A 27 3.55 -15.45 -2.33
CA ILE A 27 2.82 -14.74 -1.30
C ILE A 27 2.36 -15.77 -0.26
N VAL A 28 2.77 -15.60 0.98
CA VAL A 28 2.42 -16.48 2.10
C VAL A 28 1.56 -15.78 3.16
N VAL A 29 1.58 -14.45 3.16
CA VAL A 29 0.70 -13.60 3.97
C VAL A 29 0.25 -12.43 3.09
N ASP A 30 -1.03 -12.17 3.08
CA ASP A 30 -1.68 -10.95 2.55
C ASP A 30 -2.82 -10.62 3.51
N GLU A 31 -2.50 -9.76 4.46
CA GLU A 31 -3.36 -9.48 5.60
C GLU A 31 -3.49 -7.99 5.88
N PRO A 32 -4.65 -7.51 6.30
CA PRO A 32 -4.83 -6.13 6.73
C PRO A 32 -3.86 -5.73 7.84
N SER A 33 -3.30 -4.53 7.76
CA SER A 33 -2.39 -3.96 8.76
C SER A 33 -3.15 -3.48 10.00
N VAL A 34 -3.75 -4.42 10.73
CA VAL A 34 -4.58 -4.18 11.91
C VAL A 34 -4.24 -5.18 13.01
N VAL A 35 -4.18 -4.70 14.25
CA VAL A 35 -4.08 -5.53 15.45
C VAL A 35 -5.24 -5.27 16.41
N ALA A 36 -5.68 -6.30 17.10
CA ALA A 36 -6.58 -6.20 18.24
C ALA A 36 -5.80 -6.51 19.52
N LEU A 37 -5.85 -5.59 20.47
CA LEU A 37 -5.14 -5.67 21.75
C LEU A 37 -6.13 -5.70 22.91
N ASP A 38 -5.79 -6.45 23.96
CA ASP A 38 -6.42 -6.34 25.28
C ASP A 38 -6.04 -4.99 25.89
N ARG A 39 -7.03 -4.15 26.25
CA ARG A 39 -6.78 -2.78 26.78
C ARG A 39 -6.05 -2.76 28.10
N ARG A 40 -6.16 -3.80 28.90
CA ARG A 40 -5.56 -3.88 30.23
C ARG A 40 -4.11 -4.32 30.19
N THR A 41 -3.78 -5.25 29.28
CA THR A 41 -2.47 -5.90 29.24
C THR A 41 -1.62 -5.47 28.04
N ASP A 42 -2.20 -4.73 27.08
CA ASP A 42 -1.64 -4.38 25.77
C ASP A 42 -1.14 -5.59 24.96
N LYS A 43 -1.59 -6.78 25.30
CA LYS A 43 -1.24 -8.00 24.57
C LYS A 43 -2.12 -8.20 23.34
N MET A 44 -1.51 -8.67 22.28
CA MET A 44 -2.20 -8.98 21.02
C MET A 44 -3.19 -10.15 21.22
N ILE A 45 -4.45 -9.90 20.82
CA ILE A 45 -5.53 -10.90 20.76
C ILE A 45 -5.67 -11.47 19.36
N ALA A 46 -5.56 -10.61 18.35
CA ALA A 46 -5.68 -10.97 16.95
C ALA A 46 -4.87 -10.01 16.05
N VAL A 47 -4.55 -10.46 14.85
CA VAL A 47 -3.86 -9.68 13.82
C VAL A 47 -4.51 -9.95 12.46
N GLY A 48 -4.34 -9.04 11.52
CA GLY A 48 -4.80 -9.18 10.15
C GLY A 48 -6.34 -9.20 10.03
N GLY A 49 -6.85 -10.06 9.16
CA GLY A 49 -8.28 -10.19 8.88
C GLY A 49 -9.12 -10.45 10.13
N ARG A 50 -8.60 -11.24 11.09
CA ARG A 50 -9.29 -11.47 12.36
C ARG A 50 -9.44 -10.18 13.18
N ALA A 51 -8.40 -9.35 13.24
CA ALA A 51 -8.44 -8.06 13.92
C ALA A 51 -9.36 -7.07 13.16
N LYS A 52 -9.32 -7.07 11.82
CA LYS A 52 -10.22 -6.25 10.97
C LYS A 52 -11.69 -6.60 11.18
N LEU A 53 -12.03 -7.87 11.42
CA LEU A 53 -13.40 -8.26 11.77
C LEU A 53 -13.89 -7.72 13.12
N MET A 54 -12.95 -7.46 14.04
CA MET A 54 -13.23 -6.86 15.35
C MET A 54 -13.31 -5.33 15.29
N HIS A 55 -12.68 -4.72 14.27
CA HIS A 55 -12.67 -3.25 14.12
C HIS A 55 -14.07 -2.69 14.06
N GLU A 56 -14.33 -1.57 14.73
CA GLU A 56 -15.64 -0.92 14.89
C GLU A 56 -16.71 -1.78 15.65
N LYS A 57 -16.33 -2.96 16.20
CA LYS A 57 -17.23 -3.86 16.94
C LYS A 57 -16.69 -4.23 18.31
N THR A 58 -15.64 -3.55 18.78
CA THR A 58 -14.99 -3.85 20.05
C THR A 58 -15.83 -3.40 21.24
N ASN A 59 -15.70 -4.13 22.34
CA ASN A 59 -16.18 -3.71 23.66
C ASN A 59 -15.09 -2.90 24.40
N GLU A 60 -15.36 -2.49 25.62
CA GLU A 60 -14.45 -1.68 26.44
C GLU A 60 -13.09 -2.35 26.75
N ASN A 61 -13.00 -3.69 26.70
CA ASN A 61 -11.79 -4.44 27.02
C ASN A 61 -10.87 -4.65 25.82
N ILE A 62 -11.32 -4.40 24.61
CA ILE A 62 -10.58 -4.61 23.37
C ILE A 62 -10.41 -3.30 22.63
N LYS A 63 -9.20 -3.02 22.16
CA LYS A 63 -8.92 -1.96 21.20
C LYS A 63 -8.37 -2.54 19.91
N THR A 64 -8.80 -2.00 18.78
CA THR A 64 -8.18 -2.27 17.48
C THR A 64 -7.37 -1.07 17.05
N ILE A 65 -6.17 -1.33 16.53
CA ILE A 65 -5.21 -0.30 16.12
C ILE A 65 -4.75 -0.62 14.70
N ARG A 66 -4.68 0.40 13.85
CA ARG A 66 -3.89 0.39 12.61
C ARG A 66 -2.53 0.98 12.96
N PRO A 67 -1.45 0.15 13.02
CA PRO A 67 -0.15 0.62 13.49
C PRO A 67 0.54 1.57 12.54
N LEU A 68 0.17 1.52 11.26
CA LEU A 68 0.69 2.38 10.21
C LEU A 68 -0.36 3.41 9.78
N ARG A 69 0.09 4.62 9.52
CA ARG A 69 -0.70 5.72 8.95
C ARG A 69 0.17 6.51 7.99
N ASP A 70 -0.40 6.90 6.87
CA ASP A 70 0.30 7.75 5.90
C ASP A 70 1.69 7.20 5.49
N GLY A 71 1.80 5.87 5.38
CA GLY A 71 3.05 5.18 5.05
C GLY A 71 4.04 4.98 6.19
N VAL A 72 3.79 5.52 7.40
CA VAL A 72 4.75 5.48 8.52
C VAL A 72 4.20 4.76 9.75
N ILE A 73 5.11 4.33 10.65
CA ILE A 73 4.73 3.70 11.92
C ILE A 73 4.20 4.78 12.88
N ALA A 74 2.90 4.71 13.16
CA ALA A 74 2.21 5.58 14.11
C ALA A 74 2.20 5.01 15.55
N ASP A 75 2.25 3.67 15.68
CA ASP A 75 2.32 2.97 16.97
C ASP A 75 3.35 1.85 16.87
N PHE A 76 4.53 2.08 17.46
CA PHE A 76 5.65 1.16 17.43
C PHE A 76 5.32 -0.20 18.07
N ASN A 77 4.73 -0.20 19.25
CA ASN A 77 4.36 -1.42 19.98
C ASN A 77 3.34 -2.26 19.21
N ALA A 78 2.34 -1.62 18.63
CA ALA A 78 1.33 -2.30 17.83
C ALA A 78 1.93 -2.84 16.53
N CYS A 79 2.86 -2.09 15.89
CA CYS A 79 3.57 -2.51 14.69
C CYS A 79 4.46 -3.74 14.95
N GLU A 80 5.26 -3.73 16.02
CA GLU A 80 6.08 -4.88 16.42
C GLU A 80 5.22 -6.13 16.65
N GLN A 81 4.12 -5.98 17.40
CA GLN A 81 3.20 -7.09 17.65
C GLN A 81 2.55 -7.60 16.36
N MET A 82 2.19 -6.70 15.45
CA MET A 82 1.64 -7.04 14.15
C MET A 82 2.64 -7.85 13.33
N MET A 83 3.86 -7.34 13.13
CA MET A 83 4.92 -8.03 12.39
C MET A 83 5.21 -9.40 12.98
N ARG A 84 5.36 -9.50 14.30
CA ARG A 84 5.57 -10.76 15.01
C ARG A 84 4.41 -11.74 14.80
N GLY A 85 3.18 -11.24 14.80
CA GLY A 85 1.97 -12.05 14.55
C GLY A 85 1.91 -12.57 13.11
N LEU A 86 2.20 -11.72 12.13
CA LEU A 86 2.20 -12.07 10.71
C LEU A 86 3.34 -13.05 10.36
N ILE A 87 4.55 -12.83 10.91
CA ILE A 87 5.68 -13.75 10.71
C ILE A 87 5.36 -15.15 11.29
N LYS A 88 4.61 -15.24 12.41
CA LYS A 88 4.15 -16.54 12.93
C LYS A 88 3.20 -17.27 11.98
N MET A 89 2.44 -16.58 11.14
CA MET A 89 1.60 -17.21 10.11
C MET A 89 2.42 -17.87 9.01
N VAL A 90 3.60 -17.33 8.69
CA VAL A 90 4.56 -17.93 7.74
C VAL A 90 5.09 -19.25 8.25
N ASN A 91 5.37 -19.33 9.56
CA ASN A 91 6.02 -20.48 10.22
C ASN A 91 5.01 -21.45 10.84
N THR A 92 4.06 -21.97 10.06
CA THR A 92 3.03 -22.90 10.54
C THR A 92 3.57 -24.30 10.93
N ARG A 93 4.78 -24.67 10.47
CA ARG A 93 5.48 -25.90 10.89
C ARG A 93 6.72 -25.48 11.67
N ALA A 94 6.65 -25.55 12.99
CA ALA A 94 7.81 -25.29 13.85
C ALA A 94 8.96 -26.26 13.48
N PRO A 95 10.06 -25.81 12.91
CA PRO A 95 11.24 -26.63 12.76
C PRO A 95 11.86 -26.88 14.16
N LEU A 96 12.54 -27.99 14.32
CA LEU A 96 13.30 -28.33 15.54
C LEU A 96 14.39 -27.29 15.87
N PHE A 97 14.73 -26.41 14.90
CA PHE A 97 15.68 -25.32 15.03
C PHE A 97 15.03 -24.04 14.44
N THR A 98 15.11 -22.92 15.18
CA THR A 98 14.71 -21.60 14.66
C THR A 98 15.71 -21.12 13.61
N PRO A 99 15.31 -20.96 12.34
CA PRO A 99 16.20 -20.46 11.31
C PRO A 99 16.58 -19.00 11.58
N SER A 100 17.75 -18.58 11.13
CA SER A 100 18.10 -17.16 11.06
C SER A 100 17.20 -16.50 10.02
N LEU A 101 16.54 -15.39 10.38
CA LEU A 101 15.59 -14.72 9.50
C LEU A 101 16.27 -13.52 8.83
N ARG A 102 16.41 -13.57 7.49
CA ARG A 102 16.79 -12.44 6.65
C ARG A 102 15.53 -11.78 6.11
N MET A 103 15.42 -10.47 6.28
CA MET A 103 14.23 -9.71 5.91
C MET A 103 14.58 -8.59 4.93
N GLY A 104 13.82 -8.50 3.83
CA GLY A 104 13.73 -7.30 3.01
C GLY A 104 12.41 -6.60 3.31
N ILE A 105 12.41 -5.28 3.49
CA ILE A 105 11.22 -4.52 3.85
C ILE A 105 11.11 -3.29 2.95
N GLY A 106 9.94 -3.13 2.30
CA GLY A 106 9.57 -1.92 1.59
C GLY A 106 9.34 -0.77 2.57
N VAL A 107 9.83 0.42 2.23
CA VAL A 107 9.64 1.66 3.00
C VAL A 107 9.34 2.82 2.05
N PRO A 108 8.50 3.79 2.44
CA PRO A 108 8.24 4.97 1.62
C PRO A 108 9.52 5.75 1.29
N SER A 109 9.58 6.31 0.09
CA SER A 109 10.77 7.06 -0.38
C SER A 109 11.01 8.37 0.38
N GLY A 110 9.95 8.92 1.00
CA GLY A 110 10.01 10.10 1.87
C GLY A 110 10.31 9.82 3.34
N SER A 111 10.66 8.57 3.71
CA SER A 111 10.94 8.20 5.11
C SER A 111 12.14 8.92 5.67
N THR A 112 12.00 9.45 6.88
CA THR A 112 13.10 10.03 7.66
C THR A 112 14.00 8.93 8.24
N GLU A 113 15.25 9.27 8.61
CA GLU A 113 16.17 8.34 9.28
C GLU A 113 15.57 7.74 10.56
N VAL A 114 14.73 8.50 11.27
CA VAL A 114 14.05 8.02 12.49
C VAL A 114 13.00 6.95 12.14
N GLU A 115 12.25 7.16 11.06
CA GLU A 115 11.23 6.19 10.58
C GLU A 115 11.89 4.93 10.03
N LEU A 116 12.97 5.05 9.25
CA LEU A 116 13.77 3.91 8.76
C LEU A 116 14.30 3.08 9.94
N ARG A 117 14.81 3.75 10.97
CA ARG A 117 15.28 3.08 12.18
C ARG A 117 14.15 2.39 12.92
N ALA A 118 12.97 3.03 13.03
CA ALA A 118 11.80 2.42 13.69
C ALA A 118 11.35 1.14 12.99
N VAL A 119 11.37 1.09 11.65
CA VAL A 119 11.07 -0.12 10.87
C VAL A 119 12.09 -1.20 11.15
N ARG A 120 13.39 -0.86 11.16
CA ARG A 120 14.48 -1.82 11.43
C ARG A 120 14.38 -2.39 12.84
N ASP A 121 14.22 -1.53 13.85
CA ASP A 121 14.08 -1.96 15.25
C ASP A 121 12.85 -2.87 15.43
N SER A 122 11.71 -2.54 14.78
CA SER A 122 10.52 -3.39 14.80
C SER A 122 10.76 -4.77 14.18
N ALA A 123 11.51 -4.82 13.06
CA ALA A 123 11.87 -6.05 12.39
C ALA A 123 12.82 -6.93 13.22
N GLU A 124 13.83 -6.31 13.88
CA GLU A 124 14.74 -7.00 14.81
C GLU A 124 13.96 -7.59 15.98
N HIS A 125 13.08 -6.82 16.61
CA HIS A 125 12.24 -7.31 17.69
C HIS A 125 11.26 -8.40 17.24
N ALA A 126 10.85 -8.39 15.98
CA ALA A 126 10.03 -9.47 15.42
C ALA A 126 10.82 -10.75 15.07
N GLY A 127 12.16 -10.73 15.20
CA GLY A 127 13.05 -11.89 15.03
C GLY A 127 13.95 -11.82 13.79
N GLY A 128 13.96 -10.72 13.06
CA GLY A 128 14.91 -10.47 11.97
C GLY A 128 16.34 -10.35 12.48
N ARG A 129 17.30 -10.88 11.72
CA ARG A 129 18.75 -10.78 12.03
C ARG A 129 19.49 -9.96 10.99
N ASP A 130 19.23 -10.25 9.70
CA ASP A 130 19.76 -9.48 8.58
C ASP A 130 18.60 -8.73 7.97
N ILE A 131 18.57 -7.39 8.10
CA ILE A 131 17.46 -6.55 7.65
C ILE A 131 17.97 -5.63 6.55
N TYR A 132 17.25 -5.65 5.44
CA TYR A 132 17.46 -4.80 4.28
C TYR A 132 16.21 -3.97 4.03
N LEU A 133 16.37 -2.67 3.87
CA LEU A 133 15.29 -1.77 3.49
C LEU A 133 15.42 -1.40 2.01
N ILE A 134 14.30 -1.24 1.35
CA ILE A 134 14.21 -0.79 -0.04
C ILE A 134 13.10 0.25 -0.17
N TYR A 135 13.33 1.31 -0.91
CA TYR A 135 12.25 2.26 -1.19
C TYR A 135 11.15 1.62 -2.03
N GLU A 136 9.89 1.80 -1.60
CA GLU A 136 8.71 1.21 -2.23
C GLU A 136 8.64 1.43 -3.75
N PRO A 137 8.86 2.64 -4.30
CA PRO A 137 8.80 2.82 -5.74
C PRO A 137 9.94 2.11 -6.50
N MET A 138 11.12 1.95 -5.89
CA MET A 138 12.18 1.14 -6.47
C MET A 138 11.82 -0.35 -6.44
N ALA A 139 11.26 -0.82 -5.32
CA ALA A 139 10.76 -2.18 -5.21
C ALA A 139 9.63 -2.43 -6.22
N ALA A 140 8.68 -1.48 -6.36
CA ALA A 140 7.61 -1.57 -7.36
C ALA A 140 8.17 -1.70 -8.78
N ALA A 141 9.16 -0.88 -9.15
CA ALA A 141 9.82 -0.95 -10.46
C ALA A 141 10.44 -2.34 -10.74
N VAL A 142 11.19 -2.86 -9.77
CA VAL A 142 11.77 -4.22 -9.86
C VAL A 142 10.67 -5.28 -9.93
N GLY A 143 9.60 -5.13 -9.16
CA GLY A 143 8.46 -6.05 -9.12
C GLY A 143 7.59 -6.04 -10.39
N ILE A 144 7.52 -4.93 -11.09
CA ILE A 144 6.91 -4.80 -12.43
C ILE A 144 7.78 -5.50 -13.48
N GLY A 145 9.09 -5.57 -13.25
CA GLY A 145 10.06 -6.16 -14.19
C GLY A 145 10.80 -5.12 -15.03
N LEU A 146 10.81 -3.86 -14.61
CA LEU A 146 11.60 -2.81 -15.27
C LEU A 146 13.09 -3.05 -15.04
N ASP A 147 13.90 -2.79 -16.07
CA ASP A 147 15.38 -2.79 -15.92
C ASP A 147 15.82 -1.48 -15.27
N VAL A 148 15.82 -1.47 -13.93
CA VAL A 148 16.17 -0.28 -13.14
C VAL A 148 17.64 0.13 -13.27
N GLU A 149 18.52 -0.76 -13.75
CA GLU A 149 19.94 -0.49 -13.93
C GLU A 149 20.28 0.08 -15.33
N ALA A 150 19.34 0.00 -16.27
CA ALA A 150 19.50 0.54 -17.61
C ALA A 150 19.69 2.07 -17.59
N PRO A 151 20.42 2.63 -18.58
CA PRO A 151 20.57 4.08 -18.74
C PRO A 151 19.32 4.70 -19.42
N GLU A 152 18.14 4.31 -18.97
CA GLU A 152 16.84 4.76 -19.44
C GLU A 152 16.01 5.26 -18.26
N GLY A 153 15.25 6.35 -18.49
CA GLY A 153 14.34 6.90 -17.49
C GLY A 153 13.04 6.11 -17.40
N ASN A 154 12.70 5.65 -16.18
CA ASN A 154 11.42 5.01 -15.90
C ASN A 154 10.72 5.78 -14.77
N MET A 155 9.42 6.01 -14.91
CA MET A 155 8.60 6.63 -13.86
C MET A 155 7.59 5.63 -13.31
N VAL A 156 7.57 5.50 -11.99
CA VAL A 156 6.61 4.65 -11.27
C VAL A 156 5.81 5.52 -10.32
N VAL A 157 4.51 5.29 -10.29
CA VAL A 157 3.56 5.89 -9.34
C VAL A 157 2.92 4.75 -8.57
N ASP A 158 3.27 4.60 -7.32
CA ASP A 158 2.71 3.60 -6.42
C ASP A 158 1.65 4.25 -5.53
N ILE A 159 0.39 3.88 -5.74
CA ILE A 159 -0.76 4.42 -5.00
C ILE A 159 -1.18 3.38 -3.97
N GLY A 160 -0.66 3.53 -2.76
CA GLY A 160 -0.93 2.63 -1.64
C GLY A 160 -2.24 2.91 -0.91
N GLY A 161 -2.28 2.50 0.36
CA GLY A 161 -3.39 2.83 1.27
C GLY A 161 -3.28 4.23 1.86
N GLY A 162 -2.10 4.62 2.38
CA GLY A 162 -1.88 5.86 3.10
C GLY A 162 -1.03 6.90 2.38
N SER A 163 -0.27 6.49 1.36
CA SER A 163 0.59 7.40 0.58
C SER A 163 0.58 7.04 -0.89
N THR A 164 0.91 8.03 -1.73
CA THR A 164 1.24 7.86 -3.14
C THR A 164 2.71 8.23 -3.31
N GLU A 165 3.50 7.26 -3.74
CA GLU A 165 4.93 7.39 -4.00
C GLU A 165 5.18 7.54 -5.50
N ILE A 166 5.92 8.58 -5.87
CA ILE A 166 6.25 8.87 -7.26
C ILE A 166 7.77 8.88 -7.37
N ALA A 167 8.34 8.06 -8.24
CA ALA A 167 9.78 8.04 -8.46
C ALA A 167 10.13 7.97 -9.94
N VAL A 168 11.17 8.71 -10.30
CA VAL A 168 11.88 8.61 -11.55
C VAL A 168 13.18 7.86 -11.29
N ILE A 169 13.41 6.77 -12.01
CA ILE A 169 14.46 5.80 -11.78
C ILE A 169 15.32 5.69 -13.04
N SER A 170 16.63 5.70 -12.88
CA SER A 170 17.60 5.43 -13.95
C SER A 170 18.93 4.99 -13.35
N LEU A 171 19.69 4.14 -14.02
CA LEU A 171 21.03 3.69 -13.63
C LEU A 171 21.12 3.15 -12.19
N GLY A 172 20.11 2.42 -11.75
CA GLY A 172 20.02 1.82 -10.41
C GLY A 172 19.78 2.81 -9.28
N GLY A 173 19.41 4.06 -9.60
CA GLY A 173 19.15 5.12 -8.62
C GLY A 173 17.82 5.82 -8.82
N ILE A 174 17.34 6.46 -7.75
CA ILE A 174 16.18 7.35 -7.81
C ILE A 174 16.70 8.75 -8.16
N VAL A 175 16.36 9.23 -9.36
CA VAL A 175 16.74 10.55 -9.86
C VAL A 175 15.86 11.63 -9.23
N LYS A 176 14.55 11.33 -9.13
CA LYS A 176 13.57 12.20 -8.48
C LYS A 176 12.56 11.34 -7.73
N ASN A 177 12.18 11.79 -6.54
CA ASN A 177 11.08 11.19 -5.79
C ASN A 177 10.16 12.27 -5.23
N SER A 178 8.91 11.91 -5.09
CA SER A 178 7.88 12.69 -4.40
C SER A 178 6.95 11.74 -3.66
N SER A 179 6.62 12.06 -2.42
CA SER A 179 5.67 11.32 -1.61
C SER A 179 4.57 12.27 -1.17
N ILE A 180 3.33 11.88 -1.39
CA ILE A 180 2.16 12.63 -0.90
C ILE A 180 1.28 11.73 -0.04
N ARG A 181 0.71 12.30 1.02
CA ARG A 181 -0.22 11.61 1.93
C ARG A 181 -1.65 11.72 1.41
N VAL A 182 -1.86 11.23 0.20
CA VAL A 182 -3.18 11.12 -0.45
C VAL A 182 -3.19 9.81 -1.20
N ALA A 183 -4.07 8.88 -0.80
CA ALA A 183 -4.13 7.54 -1.35
C ALA A 183 -5.48 6.86 -1.08
N GLY A 184 -5.51 5.53 -1.05
CA GLY A 184 -6.73 4.74 -0.90
C GLY A 184 -7.56 5.04 0.35
N ASP A 185 -6.93 5.39 1.47
CA ASP A 185 -7.63 5.74 2.72
C ASP A 185 -8.34 7.10 2.62
N ASP A 186 -7.74 8.07 1.88
CA ASP A 186 -8.39 9.34 1.58
C ASP A 186 -9.63 9.14 0.72
N PHE A 187 -9.55 8.28 -0.30
CA PHE A 187 -10.71 7.93 -1.12
C PHE A 187 -11.83 7.33 -0.27
N THR A 188 -11.48 6.47 0.68
CA THR A 188 -12.44 5.86 1.60
C THR A 188 -13.08 6.91 2.52
N ALA A 189 -12.27 7.86 3.03
CA ALA A 189 -12.75 8.96 3.88
C ALA A 189 -13.66 9.91 3.10
N ASP A 190 -13.29 10.28 1.87
CA ASP A 190 -14.10 11.12 0.98
C ASP A 190 -15.48 10.48 0.74
N ILE A 191 -15.52 9.16 0.45
CA ILE A 191 -16.78 8.42 0.26
C ILE A 191 -17.59 8.40 1.56
N GLN A 192 -16.96 8.16 2.71
CA GLN A 192 -17.65 8.15 4.00
C GLN A 192 -18.30 9.51 4.29
N GLU A 193 -17.58 10.60 4.03
CA GLU A 193 -18.08 11.96 4.20
C GLU A 193 -19.21 12.27 3.21
N TYR A 194 -19.05 11.88 1.95
CA TYR A 194 -20.03 12.06 0.88
C TYR A 194 -21.36 11.38 1.21
N MET A 195 -21.35 10.10 1.61
CA MET A 195 -22.54 9.36 2.02
C MET A 195 -23.29 10.06 3.18
N GLY A 196 -22.51 10.61 4.10
CA GLY A 196 -23.07 11.36 5.22
C GLY A 196 -23.68 12.70 4.86
N ARG A 197 -23.14 13.40 3.86
CA ARG A 197 -23.58 14.74 3.43
C ARG A 197 -24.70 14.69 2.39
N GLN A 198 -24.57 13.84 1.38
CA GLN A 198 -25.49 13.81 0.26
C GLN A 198 -26.70 12.91 0.52
N HIS A 199 -26.47 11.77 1.14
CA HIS A 199 -27.51 10.77 1.38
C HIS A 199 -28.03 10.73 2.83
N ASN A 200 -27.47 11.53 3.74
CA ASN A 200 -27.74 11.44 5.17
C ASN A 200 -27.58 10.01 5.74
N LEU A 201 -26.75 9.19 5.10
CA LEU A 201 -26.48 7.81 5.50
C LEU A 201 -25.20 7.74 6.33
N LYS A 202 -25.29 7.14 7.52
CA LYS A 202 -24.10 6.86 8.33
C LYS A 202 -23.49 5.54 7.88
N VAL A 203 -22.29 5.61 7.30
CA VAL A 203 -21.52 4.44 6.90
C VAL A 203 -20.23 4.33 7.74
N SER A 204 -19.80 3.10 8.00
CA SER A 204 -18.50 2.82 8.61
C SER A 204 -17.37 2.95 7.57
N GLU A 205 -16.12 3.07 8.02
CA GLU A 205 -14.93 3.02 7.15
C GLU A 205 -14.96 1.76 6.26
N ARG A 206 -15.28 0.61 6.85
CA ARG A 206 -15.37 -0.66 6.13
C ARG A 206 -16.45 -0.65 5.04
N MET A 207 -17.58 0.04 5.26
CA MET A 207 -18.63 0.16 4.26
C MET A 207 -18.21 1.11 3.14
N ALA A 208 -17.58 2.24 3.48
CA ALA A 208 -17.02 3.17 2.48
C ALA A 208 -15.97 2.51 1.60
N GLU A 209 -15.08 1.68 2.19
CA GLU A 209 -14.13 0.86 1.43
C GLU A 209 -14.82 -0.12 0.46
N ARG A 210 -15.91 -0.74 0.88
CA ARG A 210 -16.72 -1.59 -0.01
C ARG A 210 -17.33 -0.81 -1.16
N ILE A 211 -17.88 0.38 -0.90
CA ILE A 211 -18.40 1.27 -1.95
C ILE A 211 -17.30 1.59 -2.96
N LYS A 212 -16.10 1.97 -2.48
CA LYS A 212 -14.92 2.22 -3.32
C LYS A 212 -14.60 1.03 -4.23
N ILE A 213 -14.56 -0.18 -3.68
CA ILE A 213 -14.23 -1.39 -4.44
C ILE A 213 -15.31 -1.71 -5.50
N HIS A 214 -16.60 -1.56 -5.15
CA HIS A 214 -17.69 -1.97 -6.04
C HIS A 214 -17.98 -0.92 -7.12
N VAL A 215 -18.08 0.35 -6.75
CA VAL A 215 -18.50 1.44 -7.65
C VAL A 215 -17.51 2.61 -7.71
N GLY A 216 -16.29 2.45 -7.16
CA GLY A 216 -15.25 3.47 -7.27
C GLY A 216 -14.84 3.69 -8.71
N SER A 217 -14.75 4.96 -9.11
CA SER A 217 -14.31 5.38 -10.43
C SER A 217 -13.60 6.74 -10.35
N ALA A 218 -12.65 6.94 -11.24
CA ALA A 218 -12.00 8.24 -11.48
C ALA A 218 -12.67 9.04 -12.59
N LEU A 219 -13.57 8.43 -13.36
CA LEU A 219 -14.29 9.01 -14.49
C LEU A 219 -15.79 8.86 -14.30
N THR A 220 -16.54 9.87 -14.75
CA THR A 220 -18.01 9.87 -14.75
C THR A 220 -18.59 9.17 -15.97
N ASP A 221 -17.77 8.89 -16.97
CA ASP A 221 -18.13 8.18 -18.18
C ASP A 221 -17.10 7.05 -18.40
N LEU A 222 -17.51 5.82 -18.15
CA LEU A 222 -16.74 4.61 -18.39
C LEU A 222 -17.31 3.97 -19.67
N GLU A 223 -16.53 3.92 -20.73
CA GLU A 223 -16.92 3.34 -22.02
C GLU A 223 -17.15 1.83 -21.89
N GLU A 224 -16.33 1.17 -21.07
CA GLU A 224 -16.38 -0.26 -20.78
C GLU A 224 -16.30 -0.48 -19.26
N ASP A 225 -16.74 -1.63 -18.77
CA ASP A 225 -16.66 -2.03 -17.34
C ASP A 225 -17.38 -1.12 -16.34
N ALA A 226 -18.43 -0.40 -16.78
CA ALA A 226 -19.27 0.38 -15.88
C ALA A 226 -19.95 -0.55 -14.85
N PRO A 227 -19.70 -0.38 -13.55
CA PRO A 227 -20.32 -1.24 -12.53
C PRO A 227 -21.79 -0.92 -12.38
N GLU A 228 -22.58 -1.94 -11.99
CA GLU A 228 -23.96 -1.75 -11.54
C GLU A 228 -23.99 -0.94 -10.24
N GLU A 229 -25.15 -0.31 -9.96
CA GLU A 229 -25.38 0.40 -8.71
C GLU A 229 -25.19 -0.54 -7.51
N TYR A 230 -24.54 -0.01 -6.47
CA TYR A 230 -24.32 -0.74 -5.22
C TYR A 230 -25.30 -0.26 -4.15
N ILE A 231 -26.14 -1.17 -3.66
CA ILE A 231 -27.12 -0.86 -2.61
C ILE A 231 -26.42 -0.84 -1.25
N VAL A 232 -26.43 0.33 -0.60
CA VAL A 232 -25.81 0.55 0.70
C VAL A 232 -26.87 0.67 1.78
N HIS A 233 -26.75 -0.13 2.84
CA HIS A 233 -27.65 -0.13 3.97
C HIS A 233 -27.03 0.54 5.19
N GLY A 234 -27.78 1.35 5.91
CA GLY A 234 -27.31 1.97 7.15
C GLY A 234 -28.37 2.81 7.83
N PRO A 235 -28.07 3.37 9.01
CA PRO A 235 -28.97 4.28 9.69
C PRO A 235 -28.90 5.68 9.07
N ASN A 236 -30.07 6.30 8.93
CA ASN A 236 -30.16 7.72 8.60
C ASN A 236 -29.53 8.56 9.73
N LYS A 237 -28.67 9.52 9.38
CA LYS A 237 -27.96 10.37 10.37
C LYS A 237 -28.88 11.26 11.21
N ILE A 238 -30.08 11.59 10.69
CA ILE A 238 -31.02 12.52 11.34
C ILE A 238 -32.06 11.75 12.18
N THR A 239 -32.69 10.72 11.56
CA THR A 239 -33.80 9.99 12.18
C THR A 239 -33.37 8.71 12.89
N ALA A 240 -32.12 8.25 12.67
CA ALA A 240 -31.58 6.96 13.11
C ALA A 240 -32.35 5.72 12.58
N LEU A 241 -33.29 5.90 11.67
CA LEU A 241 -34.04 4.81 11.05
C LEU A 241 -33.20 4.10 9.98
N PRO A 242 -33.39 2.80 9.77
CA PRO A 242 -32.75 2.08 8.66
C PRO A 242 -33.15 2.69 7.32
N MET A 243 -32.21 2.78 6.42
CA MET A 243 -32.43 3.20 5.04
C MET A 243 -31.52 2.46 4.08
N GLU A 244 -31.91 2.45 2.82
CA GLU A 244 -31.14 1.89 1.70
C GLU A 244 -30.91 3.00 0.68
N VAL A 245 -29.69 3.02 0.13
CA VAL A 245 -29.29 4.01 -0.88
C VAL A 245 -28.62 3.29 -2.03
N PRO A 246 -29.14 3.40 -3.26
CA PRO A 246 -28.40 3.01 -4.45
C PRO A 246 -27.28 4.03 -4.70
N VAL A 247 -26.07 3.54 -4.93
CA VAL A 247 -24.87 4.36 -5.16
C VAL A 247 -24.30 4.00 -6.52
N CYS A 248 -24.18 4.98 -7.41
CA CYS A 248 -23.63 4.80 -8.73
C CYS A 248 -22.17 5.27 -8.82
N TYR A 249 -21.43 4.79 -9.82
CA TYR A 249 -20.02 5.15 -10.00
C TYR A 249 -19.81 6.61 -10.37
N GLN A 250 -20.79 7.25 -11.05
CA GLN A 250 -20.69 8.65 -11.46
C GLN A 250 -20.61 9.58 -10.24
N GLU A 251 -21.45 9.33 -9.25
CA GLU A 251 -21.43 10.15 -8.03
C GLU A 251 -20.13 9.92 -7.22
N ILE A 252 -19.60 8.69 -7.22
CA ILE A 252 -18.32 8.41 -6.57
C ILE A 252 -17.16 9.04 -7.33
N ALA A 253 -17.20 9.08 -8.67
CA ALA A 253 -16.20 9.81 -9.47
C ALA A 253 -16.17 11.31 -9.11
N HIS A 254 -17.31 11.95 -8.96
CA HIS A 254 -17.39 13.33 -8.48
C HIS A 254 -16.88 13.49 -7.05
N CYS A 255 -17.19 12.52 -6.18
CA CYS A 255 -16.72 12.50 -4.79
C CYS A 255 -15.19 12.48 -4.70
N LEU A 256 -14.52 11.67 -5.52
CA LEU A 256 -13.07 11.44 -5.50
C LEU A 256 -12.26 12.48 -6.28
N ASP A 257 -12.91 13.35 -7.06
CA ASP A 257 -12.26 14.27 -7.98
C ASP A 257 -11.15 15.10 -7.32
N LYS A 258 -11.42 15.63 -6.12
CA LYS A 258 -10.46 16.49 -5.41
C LYS A 258 -9.21 15.73 -4.96
N SER A 259 -9.35 14.49 -4.49
CA SER A 259 -8.23 13.67 -4.02
C SER A 259 -7.41 13.16 -5.20
N ILE A 260 -8.07 12.78 -6.31
CA ILE A 260 -7.38 12.38 -7.54
C ILE A 260 -6.61 13.56 -8.14
N ALA A 261 -7.18 14.77 -8.14
CA ALA A 261 -6.50 15.96 -8.65
C ALA A 261 -5.20 16.28 -7.90
N LYS A 262 -5.08 15.92 -6.62
CA LYS A 262 -3.82 16.06 -5.87
C LYS A 262 -2.75 15.09 -6.38
N ILE A 263 -3.15 13.86 -6.74
CA ILE A 263 -2.24 12.86 -7.34
C ILE A 263 -1.79 13.35 -8.73
N GLU A 264 -2.72 13.83 -9.56
CA GLU A 264 -2.40 14.43 -10.88
C GLU A 264 -1.33 15.51 -10.76
N ASN A 265 -1.53 16.46 -9.83
CA ASN A 265 -0.60 17.56 -9.62
C ASN A 265 0.77 17.07 -9.10
N ALA A 266 0.80 16.04 -8.23
CA ALA A 266 2.06 15.49 -7.75
C ALA A 266 2.87 14.83 -8.88
N VAL A 267 2.20 14.12 -9.80
CA VAL A 267 2.85 13.54 -10.98
C VAL A 267 3.39 14.65 -11.91
N LEU A 268 2.59 15.69 -12.18
CA LEU A 268 3.04 16.83 -12.99
C LEU A 268 4.25 17.52 -12.39
N ASN A 269 4.25 17.78 -11.07
CA ASN A 269 5.38 18.41 -10.38
C ASN A 269 6.64 17.53 -10.46
N ALA A 270 6.51 16.20 -10.32
CA ALA A 270 7.64 15.30 -10.47
C ALA A 270 8.21 15.30 -11.87
N LEU A 271 7.36 15.39 -12.89
CA LEU A 271 7.77 15.52 -14.31
C LEU A 271 8.47 16.84 -14.57
N GLU A 272 7.97 17.97 -14.04
CA GLU A 272 8.58 19.30 -14.20
C GLU A 272 10.01 19.35 -13.64
N GLU A 273 10.28 18.62 -12.58
CA GLU A 273 11.58 18.56 -11.93
C GLU A 273 12.50 17.46 -12.52
N THR A 274 12.02 16.71 -13.51
CA THR A 274 12.77 15.63 -14.16
C THR A 274 13.71 16.20 -15.24
N PRO A 275 15.00 15.77 -15.30
CA PRO A 275 15.90 16.19 -16.35
C PRO A 275 15.38 15.87 -17.75
N PRO A 276 15.60 16.75 -18.76
CA PRO A 276 15.00 16.62 -20.09
C PRO A 276 15.26 15.28 -20.81
N GLU A 277 16.47 14.72 -20.68
CA GLU A 277 16.81 13.44 -21.30
C GLU A 277 16.00 12.28 -20.72
N ILE A 278 15.87 12.25 -19.39
CA ILE A 278 15.06 11.25 -18.68
C ILE A 278 13.57 11.45 -18.94
N TYR A 279 13.14 12.72 -19.06
CA TYR A 279 11.76 13.04 -19.42
C TYR A 279 11.38 12.50 -20.81
N ALA A 280 12.32 12.58 -21.79
CA ALA A 280 12.12 12.03 -23.12
C ALA A 280 11.91 10.50 -23.10
N ASP A 281 12.67 9.79 -22.25
CA ASP A 281 12.49 8.35 -22.04
C ASP A 281 11.10 8.05 -21.46
N ILE A 282 10.64 8.81 -20.47
CA ILE A 282 9.32 8.64 -19.84
C ILE A 282 8.20 8.85 -20.85
N ILE A 283 8.30 9.82 -21.76
CA ILE A 283 7.31 10.00 -22.84
C ILE A 283 7.21 8.73 -23.70
N HIS A 284 8.34 8.10 -23.98
CA HIS A 284 8.40 6.92 -24.81
C HIS A 284 7.94 5.66 -24.09
N ASN A 285 8.44 5.46 -22.87
CA ASN A 285 8.19 4.24 -22.07
C ASN A 285 6.84 4.28 -21.35
N GLY A 286 6.25 5.46 -21.14
CA GLY A 286 5.07 5.66 -20.32
C GLY A 286 5.38 5.68 -18.82
N ILE A 287 4.33 5.83 -18.02
CA ILE A 287 4.36 5.87 -16.56
C ILE A 287 3.68 4.61 -16.02
N TYR A 288 4.32 3.93 -15.07
CA TYR A 288 3.83 2.68 -14.51
C TYR A 288 3.08 2.92 -13.20
N LEU A 289 1.87 2.36 -13.10
CA LEU A 289 1.02 2.42 -11.90
C LEU A 289 1.13 1.12 -11.11
N ALA A 290 1.47 1.24 -9.84
CA ALA A 290 1.48 0.19 -8.83
C ALA A 290 0.57 0.54 -7.65
N GLY A 291 0.48 -0.38 -6.68
CA GLY A 291 -0.36 -0.23 -5.50
C GLY A 291 -1.85 -0.47 -5.74
N GLY A 292 -2.59 -0.61 -4.65
CA GLY A 292 -4.03 -0.90 -4.71
C GLY A 292 -4.88 0.22 -5.32
N GLY A 293 -4.42 1.47 -5.22
CA GLY A 293 -5.09 2.62 -5.83
C GLY A 293 -5.08 2.60 -7.36
N ALA A 294 -4.09 1.94 -7.98
CA ALA A 294 -4.02 1.75 -9.43
C ALA A 294 -5.22 0.96 -9.99
N LEU A 295 -5.91 0.20 -9.14
CA LEU A 295 -7.12 -0.56 -9.51
C LEU A 295 -8.40 0.28 -9.56
N LEU A 296 -8.34 1.58 -9.19
CA LEU A 296 -9.51 2.45 -9.31
C LEU A 296 -9.88 2.61 -10.79
N ARG A 297 -11.14 2.26 -11.12
CA ARG A 297 -11.63 2.30 -12.51
C ARG A 297 -11.42 3.65 -13.15
N GLY A 298 -10.92 3.66 -14.37
CA GLY A 298 -10.69 4.87 -15.14
C GLY A 298 -9.51 5.75 -14.67
N LEU A 299 -8.78 5.39 -13.60
CA LEU A 299 -7.70 6.22 -13.08
C LEU A 299 -6.55 6.37 -14.09
N ALA A 300 -6.07 5.27 -14.66
CA ALA A 300 -5.00 5.32 -15.66
C ALA A 300 -5.39 6.19 -16.86
N LYS A 301 -6.62 6.02 -17.38
CA LYS A 301 -7.15 6.86 -18.49
C LYS A 301 -7.22 8.34 -18.09
N ARG A 302 -7.74 8.65 -16.91
CA ARG A 302 -7.83 10.03 -16.42
C ARG A 302 -6.46 10.70 -16.31
N LEU A 303 -5.46 9.98 -15.75
CA LEU A 303 -4.09 10.48 -15.65
C LEU A 303 -3.47 10.67 -17.05
N GLN A 304 -3.67 9.70 -17.96
CA GLN A 304 -3.20 9.79 -19.33
C GLN A 304 -3.81 10.98 -20.08
N ASP A 305 -5.12 11.19 -19.98
CA ASP A 305 -5.82 12.30 -20.64
C ASP A 305 -5.35 13.66 -20.09
N LYS A 306 -5.01 13.72 -18.80
CA LYS A 306 -4.54 14.95 -18.15
C LYS A 306 -3.08 15.28 -18.45
N ILE A 307 -2.21 14.27 -18.50
CA ILE A 307 -0.75 14.41 -18.55
C ILE A 307 -0.22 14.23 -19.98
N ASN A 308 -1.01 13.58 -20.84
CA ASN A 308 -0.67 13.25 -22.22
C ASN A 308 0.59 12.37 -22.37
N ILE A 309 0.79 11.47 -21.42
CA ILE A 309 1.79 10.40 -21.43
C ILE A 309 1.04 9.09 -21.18
N PRO A 310 1.39 7.95 -21.85
CA PRO A 310 0.77 6.67 -21.58
C PRO A 310 0.93 6.23 -20.12
N PHE A 311 -0.13 5.66 -19.53
CA PHE A 311 -0.11 5.06 -18.20
C PHE A 311 -0.36 3.57 -18.28
N HIS A 312 0.51 2.77 -17.68
CA HIS A 312 0.47 1.31 -17.67
C HIS A 312 0.19 0.81 -16.26
N VAL A 313 -0.96 0.18 -16.05
CA VAL A 313 -1.24 -0.49 -14.79
C VAL A 313 -0.45 -1.80 -14.75
N ALA A 314 0.30 -2.05 -13.68
CA ALA A 314 1.02 -3.30 -13.48
C ALA A 314 0.05 -4.49 -13.50
N GLU A 315 0.50 -5.67 -13.96
CA GLU A 315 -0.32 -6.87 -14.04
C GLU A 315 -0.94 -7.27 -12.69
N ASP A 316 -0.19 -7.12 -11.62
CA ASP A 316 -0.63 -7.37 -10.25
C ASP A 316 -0.14 -6.23 -9.35
N PRO A 317 -0.81 -5.06 -9.38
CA PRO A 317 -0.28 -3.84 -8.78
C PRO A 317 -0.21 -3.90 -7.26
N LEU A 318 -1.08 -4.67 -6.60
CA LEU A 318 -1.10 -4.85 -5.15
C LEU A 318 0.18 -5.50 -4.60
N HIS A 319 0.85 -6.34 -5.39
CA HIS A 319 1.95 -7.16 -4.93
C HIS A 319 3.31 -6.75 -5.52
N CYS A 320 3.36 -5.67 -6.30
CA CYS A 320 4.59 -5.21 -6.96
C CYS A 320 5.72 -4.94 -5.97
N VAL A 321 5.45 -4.18 -4.90
CA VAL A 321 6.43 -3.85 -3.87
C VAL A 321 6.98 -5.11 -3.20
N ALA A 322 6.11 -6.00 -2.77
CA ALA A 322 6.51 -7.25 -2.13
C ALA A 322 7.32 -8.17 -3.07
N ARG A 323 6.92 -8.27 -4.36
CA ARG A 323 7.67 -9.04 -5.37
C ARG A 323 9.06 -8.45 -5.60
N GLY A 324 9.13 -7.13 -5.82
CA GLY A 324 10.39 -6.46 -6.07
C GLY A 324 11.34 -6.53 -4.88
N THR A 325 10.82 -6.35 -3.66
CA THR A 325 11.57 -6.58 -2.43
C THR A 325 12.13 -8.01 -2.36
N GLY A 326 11.33 -9.01 -2.76
CA GLY A 326 11.76 -10.40 -2.80
C GLY A 326 12.83 -10.68 -3.86
N ILE A 327 12.76 -10.04 -5.03
CA ILE A 327 13.78 -10.12 -6.07
C ILE A 327 15.07 -9.45 -5.60
N ALA A 328 14.97 -8.26 -5.01
CA ALA A 328 16.11 -7.51 -4.50
C ALA A 328 16.84 -8.26 -3.36
N LEU A 329 16.08 -8.84 -2.42
CA LEU A 329 16.63 -9.61 -1.31
C LEU A 329 17.44 -10.83 -1.75
N LYS A 330 17.03 -11.50 -2.83
CA LYS A 330 17.77 -12.63 -3.41
C LYS A 330 19.06 -12.20 -4.13
N ASN A 331 19.16 -10.94 -4.49
CA ASN A 331 20.25 -10.38 -5.28
C ASN A 331 20.94 -9.21 -4.57
N VAL A 332 21.14 -9.34 -3.24
CA VAL A 332 21.69 -8.26 -2.39
C VAL A 332 23.08 -7.77 -2.85
N ASP A 333 23.87 -8.64 -3.45
CA ASP A 333 25.20 -8.29 -3.97
C ASP A 333 25.14 -7.54 -5.31
N ARG A 334 24.02 -7.62 -6.02
CA ARG A 334 23.78 -6.94 -7.29
C ARG A 334 23.22 -5.54 -7.08
N PHE A 335 22.26 -5.40 -6.22
CA PHE A 335 21.47 -4.17 -6.07
C PHE A 335 22.03 -3.27 -4.97
N SER A 336 22.76 -2.22 -5.39
CA SER A 336 23.39 -1.24 -4.49
C SER A 336 22.42 -0.33 -3.77
N PHE A 337 21.14 -0.29 -4.18
CA PHE A 337 20.11 0.53 -3.58
C PHE A 337 19.46 -0.09 -2.33
N LEU A 338 19.84 -1.32 -1.95
CA LEU A 338 19.43 -1.91 -0.69
C LEU A 338 20.16 -1.27 0.49
N MET A 339 19.41 -0.77 1.45
CA MET A 339 19.93 -0.15 2.67
C MET A 339 20.04 -1.21 3.77
N ARG A 340 21.24 -1.40 4.33
CA ARG A 340 21.49 -2.33 5.42
C ARG A 340 21.47 -1.66 6.77
#